data_1b79bceff933311fdd2811439d6abe12
#
_entry.id   1b79bceff933311fdd2811439d6abe12
#
_cell.length_a   1.000
_cell.length_b   1.000
_cell.length_c   1.000
_cell.angle_alpha   90.00
_cell.angle_beta   90.00
_cell.angle_gamma   90.00
#
_symmetry.space_group_name_H-M   'P 1'
#
loop_
_entity.id
_entity.type
_entity.pdbx_description
1 polymer ?
#
loop_
_entity_poly.entity_id
_entity_poly.type
_entity_poly.pdbx_seq_one_letter_code
_entity_poly.pdbx_strand_id
1 'polypeptide(L)'
;IKFRVGISTKKVPALHPATVAPAVGANVYILPYSTQKDRSYTAGQVKAADEFSGKYHYYTLNLRLKDKMVSCPVMTEEGQVFALAQKSSGADTATICYAVDADFAMEQNVSAFSFSDMTLKNIGIKKALPDTEEQALVFLFMASSQVAPEKYAELLDDFIAEYPNSADGYVRRATNRIYRSKDDASMDKVVADMDKALSVAQKKDDVYYNRAKLIYNYMLGNPEKPYKDWSYDKAVDEIRKAIAVQELPVYVQTEGDILFAKQDYAAALACYEKVNQSDIASAATFFSAAKTKELMKAPAEEVLALMDSCVVRFTEPYTEEAAPYLLERAQARMNANQARAAMLDYDAYYKAVNGKVNDVFYYYREQAALKAKQFQRALNDMEKAIELSPKDLTYRAELAVVNIRVGRNEEALKVLQDALAIDLSLIHI
;
A
#
# COMPACT_ATOMS: atom_id res chain seq x y z
N ILE A 1 -30.58 4.98 4.27
CA ILE A 1 -29.31 5.20 4.99
C ILE A 1 -29.58 4.98 6.47
N LYS A 2 -28.92 3.99 7.06
CA LYS A 2 -29.00 3.72 8.50
C LYS A 2 -28.00 4.60 9.23
N PHE A 3 -28.44 5.28 10.27
CA PHE A 3 -27.58 6.09 11.13
C PHE A 3 -27.54 5.46 12.52
N ARG A 4 -26.36 5.41 13.13
CA ARG A 4 -26.24 5.23 14.57
C ARG A 4 -26.38 6.62 15.21
N VAL A 5 -27.48 6.86 15.89
CA VAL A 5 -27.73 8.13 16.60
C VAL A 5 -27.49 7.90 18.08
N GLY A 6 -26.57 8.67 18.66
CA GLY A 6 -26.41 8.73 20.12
C GLY A 6 -27.63 9.37 20.75
N ILE A 7 -28.41 8.63 21.54
CA ILE A 7 -29.65 9.11 22.13
C ILE A 7 -29.45 9.30 23.62
N SER A 8 -29.63 10.51 24.12
CA SER A 8 -29.51 10.86 25.53
C SER A 8 -30.79 10.57 26.35
N THR A 9 -31.89 10.17 25.69
CA THR A 9 -33.19 9.94 26.33
C THR A 9 -33.59 8.47 26.31
N LYS A 10 -34.28 8.01 27.36
CA LYS A 10 -34.71 6.60 27.51
C LYS A 10 -35.83 6.16 26.55
N LYS A 11 -36.54 7.08 25.89
CA LYS A 11 -37.60 6.77 24.93
C LYS A 11 -37.55 7.78 23.77
N VAL A 12 -37.31 7.29 22.55
CA VAL A 12 -37.50 8.04 21.32
C VAL A 12 -38.73 7.47 20.62
N PRO A 13 -39.78 8.26 20.38
CA PRO A 13 -40.90 7.77 19.60
C PRO A 13 -40.45 7.48 18.18
N ALA A 14 -40.67 6.25 17.72
CA ALA A 14 -40.38 5.83 16.35
C ALA A 14 -41.66 5.96 15.51
N LEU A 15 -41.48 6.32 14.23
CA LEU A 15 -42.54 6.20 13.24
C LEU A 15 -42.57 4.74 12.75
N HIS A 16 -43.78 4.20 12.58
CA HIS A 16 -43.94 2.83 12.11
C HIS A 16 -44.12 2.80 10.58
N PRO A 17 -43.47 1.88 9.88
CA PRO A 17 -43.68 1.69 8.45
C PRO A 17 -45.09 1.19 8.17
N ALA A 18 -45.67 1.60 7.05
CA ALA A 18 -46.94 1.08 6.60
C ALA A 18 -46.72 -0.35 6.06
N THR A 19 -47.65 -1.24 6.43
CA THR A 19 -47.62 -2.64 5.96
C THR A 19 -48.31 -2.84 4.61
N VAL A 20 -49.07 -1.83 4.17
CA VAL A 20 -49.80 -1.82 2.89
C VAL A 20 -49.58 -0.51 2.19
N ALA A 21 -49.24 -0.58 0.90
CA ALA A 21 -49.09 0.61 0.06
C ALA A 21 -50.46 1.36 -0.10
N PRO A 22 -50.52 2.69 0.06
CA PRO A 22 -51.77 3.43 -0.13
C PRO A 22 -52.21 3.39 -1.58
N ALA A 23 -53.51 3.24 -1.80
CA ALA A 23 -54.09 3.25 -3.15
C ALA A 23 -54.09 4.66 -3.75
N VAL A 24 -54.21 4.75 -5.08
CA VAL A 24 -54.41 6.00 -5.79
C VAL A 24 -55.72 6.68 -5.26
N GLY A 25 -55.65 7.96 -4.94
CA GLY A 25 -56.72 8.71 -4.31
C GLY A 25 -56.68 8.73 -2.78
N ALA A 26 -55.87 7.89 -2.12
CA ALA A 26 -55.73 7.91 -0.67
C ALA A 26 -55.14 9.25 -0.17
N ASN A 27 -55.65 9.71 0.97
CA ASN A 27 -55.13 10.91 1.64
C ASN A 27 -53.74 10.59 2.27
N VAL A 28 -52.85 11.55 2.13
CA VAL A 28 -51.47 11.44 2.64
C VAL A 28 -51.00 12.71 3.30
N TYR A 29 -50.06 12.58 4.21
CA TYR A 29 -49.58 13.67 5.04
C TYR A 29 -48.06 13.71 5.09
N ILE A 30 -47.48 14.90 4.99
CA ILE A 30 -46.02 15.10 5.22
C ILE A 30 -45.87 15.92 6.51
N LEU A 31 -45.09 15.40 7.42
CA LEU A 31 -44.64 16.12 8.60
C LEU A 31 -43.24 16.70 8.33
N PRO A 32 -43.14 18.04 8.20
CA PRO A 32 -41.84 18.66 8.05
C PRO A 32 -41.04 18.55 9.33
N TYR A 33 -39.72 18.45 9.17
CA TYR A 33 -38.78 18.54 10.31
C TYR A 33 -38.95 19.92 10.97
N SER A 34 -39.24 19.92 12.26
CA SER A 34 -39.36 21.15 13.07
C SER A 34 -38.92 20.93 14.49
N THR A 35 -38.11 21.85 14.99
CA THR A 35 -37.72 21.92 16.42
C THR A 35 -38.69 22.78 17.23
N GLN A 36 -39.68 23.41 16.56
CA GLN A 36 -40.68 24.29 17.21
C GLN A 36 -41.88 23.49 17.69
N LYS A 37 -42.60 24.05 18.66
CA LYS A 37 -43.84 23.46 19.22
C LYS A 37 -45.00 23.42 18.22
N ASP A 38 -44.99 24.32 17.24
CA ASP A 38 -46.00 24.34 16.18
C ASP A 38 -45.68 23.29 15.12
N ARG A 39 -46.52 22.24 15.06
CA ARG A 39 -46.39 21.11 14.16
C ARG A 39 -47.43 21.25 13.03
N SER A 40 -47.06 22.02 12.02
CA SER A 40 -47.84 22.03 10.78
C SER A 40 -47.55 20.77 9.96
N TYR A 41 -48.58 20.24 9.33
CA TYR A 41 -48.46 19.17 8.33
C TYR A 41 -48.95 19.68 6.98
N THR A 42 -48.59 19.03 5.90
CA THR A 42 -49.12 19.26 4.57
C THR A 42 -49.89 18.01 4.13
N ALA A 43 -51.12 18.19 3.74
CA ALA A 43 -51.99 17.11 3.27
C ALA A 43 -52.08 17.12 1.74
N GLY A 44 -52.23 15.94 1.17
CA GLY A 44 -52.46 15.71 -0.26
C GLY A 44 -53.04 14.34 -0.51
N GLN A 45 -53.02 13.89 -1.76
CA GLN A 45 -53.49 12.56 -2.16
C GLN A 45 -52.48 11.87 -3.07
N VAL A 46 -52.49 10.54 -3.07
CA VAL A 46 -51.73 9.73 -4.04
C VAL A 46 -52.37 9.93 -5.42
N LYS A 47 -51.60 10.45 -6.37
CA LYS A 47 -52.06 10.66 -7.75
C LYS A 47 -51.67 9.48 -8.64
N ALA A 48 -50.51 8.90 -8.42
CA ALA A 48 -50.05 7.72 -9.11
C ALA A 48 -49.07 6.94 -8.21
N ALA A 49 -48.98 5.63 -8.43
CA ALA A 49 -48.01 4.73 -7.81
C ALA A 49 -47.44 3.86 -8.91
N ASP A 50 -46.25 4.18 -9.36
CA ASP A 50 -45.56 3.46 -10.43
C ASP A 50 -44.62 2.42 -9.83
N GLU A 51 -44.44 1.26 -10.49
CA GLU A 51 -43.48 0.25 -10.04
C GLU A 51 -42.07 0.81 -10.12
N PHE A 52 -41.28 0.56 -9.08
CA PHE A 52 -39.89 0.99 -8.98
C PHE A 52 -39.01 -0.17 -8.50
N SER A 53 -37.97 -0.44 -9.26
CA SER A 53 -36.97 -1.48 -8.94
C SER A 53 -37.57 -2.87 -8.63
N GLY A 54 -38.63 -3.25 -9.36
CA GLY A 54 -39.22 -4.60 -9.39
C GLY A 54 -40.16 -4.95 -8.25
N LYS A 55 -40.15 -4.25 -7.11
CA LYS A 55 -41.03 -4.56 -5.96
C LYS A 55 -41.48 -3.34 -5.16
N TYR A 56 -40.89 -2.18 -5.39
CA TYR A 56 -41.19 -0.95 -4.66
C TYR A 56 -42.03 -0.04 -5.51
N HIS A 57 -42.55 1.04 -4.92
CA HIS A 57 -43.33 2.05 -5.61
C HIS A 57 -42.63 3.41 -5.63
N TYR A 58 -42.84 4.13 -6.70
CA TYR A 58 -42.52 5.54 -6.83
C TYR A 58 -43.83 6.31 -6.94
N TYR A 59 -44.08 7.13 -5.96
CA TYR A 59 -45.36 7.80 -5.82
C TYR A 59 -45.32 9.22 -6.41
N THR A 60 -46.37 9.58 -7.11
CA THR A 60 -46.73 10.97 -7.46
C THR A 60 -47.84 11.45 -6.53
N LEU A 61 -47.58 12.51 -5.79
CA LEU A 61 -48.51 13.04 -4.78
C LEU A 61 -49.00 14.41 -5.20
N ASN A 62 -50.31 14.65 -5.01
CA ASN A 62 -50.94 15.96 -5.26
C ASN A 62 -50.75 16.87 -4.03
N LEU A 63 -49.53 17.35 -3.85
CA LEU A 63 -49.20 18.33 -2.79
C LEU A 63 -47.95 19.13 -3.18
N ARG A 64 -47.83 20.32 -2.60
CA ARG A 64 -46.65 21.17 -2.78
C ARG A 64 -45.57 20.82 -1.78
N LEU A 65 -44.38 20.44 -2.27
CA LEU A 65 -43.20 20.22 -1.44
C LEU A 65 -42.45 21.53 -1.22
N LYS A 66 -42.21 21.87 0.05
CA LYS A 66 -41.31 22.97 0.43
C LYS A 66 -39.92 22.42 0.70
N ASP A 67 -38.86 23.24 0.58
CA ASP A 67 -37.45 22.78 0.75
C ASP A 67 -37.21 22.02 2.06
N LYS A 68 -37.82 22.44 3.16
CA LYS A 68 -37.74 21.77 4.47
C LYS A 68 -38.49 20.44 4.57
N MET A 69 -39.17 20.02 3.52
CA MET A 69 -39.95 18.77 3.47
C MET A 69 -39.26 17.67 2.65
N VAL A 70 -38.15 17.99 1.99
CA VAL A 70 -37.38 17.01 1.23
C VAL A 70 -36.85 15.96 2.20
N SER A 71 -36.96 14.67 1.84
CA SER A 71 -36.63 13.51 2.67
C SER A 71 -37.48 13.34 3.94
N CYS A 72 -38.54 14.15 4.12
CA CYS A 72 -39.49 13.93 5.20
C CYS A 72 -40.34 12.67 4.94
N PRO A 73 -40.82 12.02 5.99
CA PRO A 73 -41.73 10.88 5.85
C PRO A 73 -43.09 11.32 5.33
N VAL A 74 -43.61 10.53 4.39
CA VAL A 74 -44.97 10.62 3.90
C VAL A 74 -45.79 9.54 4.59
N MET A 75 -46.91 9.93 5.20
CA MET A 75 -47.66 9.06 6.08
C MET A 75 -49.10 8.87 5.58
N THR A 76 -49.66 7.72 5.95
CA THR A 76 -51.08 7.42 5.81
C THR A 76 -51.93 8.19 6.84
N GLU A 77 -53.25 8.09 6.77
CA GLU A 77 -54.17 8.67 7.77
C GLU A 77 -53.97 8.08 9.17
N GLU A 78 -53.50 6.84 9.26
CA GLU A 78 -53.17 6.16 10.50
C GLU A 78 -51.78 6.56 11.07
N GLY A 79 -51.05 7.44 10.37
CA GLY A 79 -49.75 7.93 10.77
C GLY A 79 -48.60 6.94 10.52
N GLN A 80 -48.80 5.96 9.61
CA GLN A 80 -47.76 5.02 9.19
C GLN A 80 -46.98 5.59 8.00
N VAL A 81 -45.65 5.41 8.01
CA VAL A 81 -44.77 5.89 6.95
C VAL A 81 -44.75 4.91 5.78
N PHE A 82 -45.14 5.33 4.60
CA PHE A 82 -45.07 4.50 3.39
C PHE A 82 -44.05 5.01 2.36
N ALA A 83 -43.64 6.28 2.43
CA ALA A 83 -42.69 6.82 1.48
C ALA A 83 -41.85 7.95 2.10
N LEU A 84 -40.78 8.35 1.39
CA LEU A 84 -39.94 9.50 1.67
C LEU A 84 -40.07 10.54 0.53
N ALA A 85 -40.41 11.78 0.87
CA ALA A 85 -40.58 12.84 -0.09
C ALA A 85 -39.27 13.19 -0.81
N GLN A 86 -39.32 13.34 -2.15
CA GLN A 86 -38.19 13.69 -2.98
C GLN A 86 -38.36 15.04 -3.65
N LYS A 87 -37.22 15.75 -3.81
CA LYS A 87 -37.20 17.01 -4.57
C LYS A 87 -37.40 16.70 -6.05
N SER A 88 -38.42 17.32 -6.67
CA SER A 88 -38.59 17.27 -8.11
C SER A 88 -37.61 18.20 -8.83
N SER A 89 -37.10 17.74 -9.98
CA SER A 89 -36.26 18.54 -10.89
C SER A 89 -37.03 19.16 -12.06
N GLY A 90 -38.34 18.93 -12.15
CA GLY A 90 -39.19 19.37 -13.27
C GLY A 90 -39.94 20.69 -13.02
N ALA A 91 -40.52 21.26 -14.09
CA ALA A 91 -41.26 22.51 -14.05
C ALA A 91 -42.58 22.46 -13.26
N ASP A 92 -43.13 21.26 -13.00
CA ASP A 92 -44.44 21.05 -12.35
C ASP A 92 -44.37 20.99 -10.81
N THR A 93 -43.33 21.53 -10.21
CA THR A 93 -43.10 21.48 -8.75
C THR A 93 -44.09 22.26 -7.90
N ALA A 94 -44.97 23.04 -8.51
CA ALA A 94 -45.90 23.88 -7.78
C ALA A 94 -47.04 23.09 -7.09
N THR A 95 -47.45 21.95 -7.65
CA THR A 95 -48.60 21.15 -7.19
C THR A 95 -48.36 19.67 -7.06
N ILE A 96 -47.19 19.18 -7.45
CA ILE A 96 -46.83 17.75 -7.46
C ILE A 96 -45.57 17.54 -6.64
N CYS A 97 -45.58 16.50 -5.82
CA CYS A 97 -44.43 15.97 -5.10
C CYS A 97 -44.21 14.53 -5.49
N TYR A 98 -42.96 14.12 -5.57
CA TYR A 98 -42.58 12.73 -5.75
C TYR A 98 -42.15 12.14 -4.41
N ALA A 99 -42.34 10.83 -4.24
CA ALA A 99 -41.88 10.14 -3.07
C ALA A 99 -41.43 8.68 -3.42
N VAL A 100 -40.38 8.26 -2.84
CA VAL A 100 -39.87 6.88 -2.97
C VAL A 100 -40.40 6.04 -1.82
N ASP A 101 -40.71 4.78 -2.10
CA ASP A 101 -41.17 3.81 -1.13
C ASP A 101 -40.21 3.75 0.09
N ALA A 102 -40.79 3.74 1.28
CA ALA A 102 -40.01 3.69 2.52
C ALA A 102 -39.23 2.37 2.67
N ASP A 103 -39.79 1.26 2.22
CA ASP A 103 -39.14 -0.05 2.27
C ASP A 103 -37.89 -0.06 1.38
N PHE A 104 -37.90 0.61 0.22
CA PHE A 104 -36.69 0.78 -0.58
C PHE A 104 -35.56 1.44 0.23
N ALA A 105 -35.87 2.50 0.98
CA ALA A 105 -34.85 3.16 1.80
C ALA A 105 -34.40 2.30 3.01
N MET A 106 -35.33 1.53 3.59
CA MET A 106 -35.07 0.67 4.75
C MET A 106 -34.27 -0.59 4.40
N GLU A 107 -34.48 -1.14 3.21
CA GLU A 107 -33.80 -2.34 2.71
C GLU A 107 -32.42 -2.02 2.09
N GLN A 108 -32.08 -0.75 1.88
CA GLN A 108 -30.76 -0.38 1.38
C GLN A 108 -29.68 -0.86 2.35
N ASN A 109 -28.81 -1.74 1.86
CA ASN A 109 -27.66 -2.22 2.61
C ASN A 109 -26.40 -1.49 2.10
N VAL A 110 -25.93 -0.54 2.89
CA VAL A 110 -24.68 0.17 2.61
C VAL A 110 -23.58 -0.50 3.39
N SER A 111 -22.72 -1.23 2.69
CA SER A 111 -21.54 -1.80 3.31
C SER A 111 -20.58 -0.71 3.78
N ALA A 112 -20.06 -0.85 5.01
CA ALA A 112 -18.98 0.01 5.51
C ALA A 112 -17.75 -0.03 4.60
N PHE A 113 -17.55 -1.14 3.87
CA PHE A 113 -16.44 -1.37 2.94
C PHE A 113 -16.63 -0.75 1.54
N SER A 114 -17.76 -0.09 1.28
CA SER A 114 -17.99 0.59 -0.01
C SER A 114 -17.22 1.91 -0.11
N PHE A 115 -15.92 1.85 -0.34
CA PHE A 115 -15.06 3.03 -0.51
C PHE A 115 -15.24 3.73 -1.86
N SER A 116 -15.62 2.97 -2.89
CA SER A 116 -15.74 3.45 -4.27
C SER A 116 -17.13 3.97 -4.64
N ASP A 117 -18.12 3.82 -3.77
CA ASP A 117 -19.48 4.29 -4.03
C ASP A 117 -19.54 5.82 -4.02
N MET A 118 -19.68 6.39 -5.21
CA MET A 118 -19.71 7.85 -5.42
C MET A 118 -20.90 8.51 -4.72
N THR A 119 -22.03 7.83 -4.60
CA THR A 119 -23.23 8.33 -3.91
C THR A 119 -22.93 8.53 -2.42
N LEU A 120 -22.27 7.53 -1.82
CA LEU A 120 -21.89 7.58 -0.40
C LEU A 120 -20.71 8.54 -0.15
N LYS A 121 -19.81 8.70 -1.12
CA LYS A 121 -18.67 9.60 -1.03
C LYS A 121 -19.12 11.07 -0.97
N ASN A 122 -20.18 11.40 -1.69
CA ASN A 122 -20.73 12.76 -1.77
C ASN A 122 -21.73 13.10 -0.66
N ILE A 123 -22.15 12.11 0.14
CA ILE A 123 -22.98 12.37 1.32
C ILE A 123 -22.05 12.88 2.43
N GLY A 124 -22.21 14.13 2.87
CA GLY A 124 -21.43 14.74 3.95
C GLY A 124 -21.69 14.15 5.34
N ILE A 125 -22.14 12.90 5.42
CA ILE A 125 -22.43 12.17 6.66
C ILE A 125 -21.29 11.21 6.93
N LYS A 126 -20.73 11.32 8.13
CA LYS A 126 -19.67 10.43 8.58
C LYS A 126 -20.19 9.00 8.70
N LYS A 127 -19.51 8.05 8.06
CA LYS A 127 -19.83 6.63 8.20
C LYS A 127 -19.41 6.14 9.59
N ALA A 128 -20.25 5.32 10.22
CA ALA A 128 -19.85 4.60 11.42
C ALA A 128 -18.84 3.51 11.07
N LEU A 129 -18.00 3.16 12.04
CA LEU A 129 -17.17 1.96 11.96
C LEU A 129 -18.06 0.69 11.99
N PRO A 130 -17.56 -0.46 11.50
CA PRO A 130 -18.22 -1.74 11.71
C PRO A 130 -18.46 -2.03 13.20
N ASP A 131 -19.45 -2.89 13.50
CA ASP A 131 -19.96 -3.10 14.85
C ASP A 131 -19.03 -3.87 15.79
N THR A 132 -18.00 -4.57 15.25
CA THR A 132 -17.02 -5.30 16.06
C THR A 132 -15.61 -4.76 15.83
N GLU A 133 -14.75 -4.87 16.84
CA GLU A 133 -13.35 -4.45 16.76
C GLU A 133 -12.62 -5.11 15.61
N GLU A 134 -12.79 -6.42 15.42
CA GLU A 134 -12.16 -7.17 14.34
C GLU A 134 -12.56 -6.65 12.95
N GLN A 135 -13.86 -6.44 12.73
CA GLN A 135 -14.36 -5.88 11.47
C GLN A 135 -13.88 -4.43 11.26
N ALA A 136 -13.81 -3.66 12.34
CA ALA A 136 -13.31 -2.28 12.28
C ALA A 136 -11.81 -2.25 11.95
N LEU A 137 -11.00 -3.19 12.44
CA LEU A 137 -9.58 -3.34 12.08
C LEU A 137 -9.41 -3.73 10.61
N VAL A 138 -10.22 -4.66 10.09
CA VAL A 138 -10.23 -5.00 8.66
C VAL A 138 -10.63 -3.79 7.82
N PHE A 139 -11.65 -3.05 8.25
CA PHE A 139 -12.05 -1.81 7.59
C PHE A 139 -10.92 -0.79 7.55
N LEU A 140 -10.22 -0.55 8.67
CA LEU A 140 -9.07 0.35 8.74
C LEU A 140 -7.92 -0.10 7.83
N PHE A 141 -7.67 -1.41 7.76
CA PHE A 141 -6.66 -1.96 6.85
C PHE A 141 -6.98 -1.62 5.40
N MET A 142 -8.21 -1.86 4.96
CA MET A 142 -8.65 -1.51 3.60
C MET A 142 -8.66 0.01 3.37
N ALA A 143 -9.11 0.79 4.35
CA ALA A 143 -9.18 2.25 4.26
C ALA A 143 -7.79 2.89 4.09
N SER A 144 -6.74 2.30 4.67
CA SER A 144 -5.38 2.85 4.63
C SER A 144 -4.85 3.14 3.23
N SER A 145 -5.29 2.35 2.22
CA SER A 145 -4.91 2.52 0.80
C SER A 145 -5.98 3.22 -0.05
N GLN A 146 -7.19 3.43 0.48
CA GLN A 146 -8.34 3.90 -0.30
C GLN A 146 -8.74 5.35 0.00
N VAL A 147 -8.30 5.89 1.13
CA VAL A 147 -8.65 7.25 1.54
C VAL A 147 -7.41 8.12 1.73
N ALA A 148 -7.59 9.45 1.66
CA ALA A 148 -6.49 10.38 1.94
C ALA A 148 -5.97 10.21 3.39
N PRO A 149 -4.66 10.46 3.63
CA PRO A 149 -4.04 10.28 4.96
C PRO A 149 -4.74 11.05 6.09
N GLU A 150 -5.27 12.25 5.80
CA GLU A 150 -6.04 13.06 6.76
C GLU A 150 -7.35 12.37 7.15
N LYS A 151 -8.05 11.83 6.16
CA LYS A 151 -9.30 11.10 6.40
C LYS A 151 -9.05 9.79 7.15
N TYR A 152 -7.94 9.13 6.85
CA TYR A 152 -7.52 7.95 7.59
C TYR A 152 -7.21 8.27 9.06
N ALA A 153 -6.57 9.42 9.34
CA ALA A 153 -6.33 9.86 10.70
C ALA A 153 -7.63 10.07 11.50
N GLU A 154 -8.68 10.66 10.88
CA GLU A 154 -9.99 10.78 11.52
C GLU A 154 -10.61 9.41 11.85
N LEU A 155 -10.50 8.44 10.93
CA LEU A 155 -10.99 7.08 11.16
C LEU A 155 -10.25 6.38 12.31
N LEU A 156 -8.95 6.62 12.46
CA LEU A 156 -8.16 6.10 13.58
C LEU A 156 -8.56 6.74 14.91
N ASP A 157 -8.84 8.05 14.92
CA ASP A 157 -9.34 8.73 16.12
C ASP A 157 -10.73 8.20 16.53
N ASP A 158 -11.62 7.93 15.56
CA ASP A 158 -12.92 7.31 15.81
C ASP A 158 -12.78 5.89 16.37
N PHE A 159 -11.88 5.11 15.77
CA PHE A 159 -11.63 3.75 16.21
C PHE A 159 -11.14 3.72 17.67
N ILE A 160 -10.20 4.59 18.02
CA ILE A 160 -9.68 4.68 19.39
C ILE A 160 -10.75 5.17 20.36
N ALA A 161 -11.66 6.05 19.94
CA ALA A 161 -12.77 6.50 20.77
C ALA A 161 -13.77 5.36 21.04
N GLU A 162 -14.02 4.48 20.07
CA GLU A 162 -14.93 3.32 20.21
C GLU A 162 -14.25 2.14 20.93
N TYR A 163 -12.95 1.91 20.64
CA TYR A 163 -12.15 0.80 21.19
C TYR A 163 -10.90 1.30 21.95
N PRO A 164 -11.04 1.98 23.09
CA PRO A 164 -9.91 2.63 23.77
C PRO A 164 -8.88 1.66 24.39
N ASN A 165 -9.22 0.39 24.46
CA ASN A 165 -8.32 -0.67 24.96
C ASN A 165 -7.70 -1.50 23.82
N SER A 166 -7.92 -1.15 22.56
CA SER A 166 -7.28 -1.76 21.40
C SER A 166 -5.89 -1.18 21.19
N ALA A 167 -4.85 -2.00 21.36
CA ALA A 167 -3.47 -1.59 21.08
C ALA A 167 -3.25 -1.24 19.59
N ASP A 168 -3.90 -1.99 18.70
CA ASP A 168 -3.83 -1.79 17.25
C ASP A 168 -4.20 -0.38 16.80
N GLY A 169 -5.23 0.21 17.41
CA GLY A 169 -5.66 1.57 17.10
C GLY A 169 -4.54 2.59 17.31
N TYR A 170 -3.87 2.49 18.45
CA TYR A 170 -2.76 3.38 18.80
C TYR A 170 -1.52 3.12 17.92
N VAL A 171 -1.16 1.85 17.67
CA VAL A 171 -0.05 1.49 16.78
C VAL A 171 -0.27 2.05 15.37
N ARG A 172 -1.47 1.86 14.80
CA ARG A 172 -1.82 2.39 13.47
C ARG A 172 -1.81 3.91 13.45
N ARG A 173 -2.26 4.57 14.51
CA ARG A 173 -2.24 6.03 14.60
C ARG A 173 -0.81 6.56 14.73
N ALA A 174 0.05 5.93 15.51
CA ALA A 174 1.47 6.25 15.59
C ALA A 174 2.14 6.13 14.20
N THR A 175 1.90 5.02 13.49
CA THR A 175 2.41 4.78 12.14
C THR A 175 1.91 5.83 11.14
N ASN A 176 0.63 6.20 11.17
CA ASN A 176 0.10 7.26 10.30
C ASN A 176 0.69 8.63 10.64
N ARG A 177 0.89 8.92 11.91
CA ARG A 177 1.42 10.22 12.39
C ARG A 177 2.88 10.44 12.02
N ILE A 178 3.74 9.41 12.11
CA ILE A 178 5.18 9.56 11.91
C ILE A 178 5.52 10.13 10.53
N TYR A 179 4.82 9.68 9.47
CA TYR A 179 5.04 10.16 8.10
C TYR A 179 4.57 11.62 7.88
N ARG A 180 3.81 12.16 8.83
CA ARG A 180 3.27 13.51 8.77
C ARG A 180 3.91 14.44 9.82
N SER A 181 4.74 13.88 10.70
CA SER A 181 5.40 14.63 11.76
C SER A 181 6.53 15.49 11.19
N LYS A 182 6.51 16.78 11.54
CA LYS A 182 7.49 17.77 11.05
C LYS A 182 8.35 18.36 12.16
N ASP A 183 7.98 18.12 13.40
CA ASP A 183 8.61 18.69 14.60
C ASP A 183 8.54 17.70 15.78
N ASP A 184 9.28 18.04 16.84
CA ASP A 184 9.36 17.20 18.04
C ASP A 184 8.00 17.08 18.75
N ALA A 185 7.16 18.09 18.73
CA ALA A 185 5.85 18.05 19.37
C ALA A 185 4.89 17.07 18.66
N SER A 186 5.01 16.93 17.34
CA SER A 186 4.27 15.90 16.60
C SER A 186 4.84 14.51 16.81
N MET A 187 6.17 14.38 16.95
CA MET A 187 6.85 13.13 17.30
C MET A 187 6.53 12.69 18.73
N ASP A 188 6.39 13.61 19.69
CA ASP A 188 5.92 13.28 21.05
C ASP A 188 4.56 12.58 21.06
N LYS A 189 3.66 12.95 20.15
CA LYS A 189 2.37 12.27 19.99
C LYS A 189 2.51 10.85 19.43
N VAL A 190 3.49 10.59 18.56
CA VAL A 190 3.82 9.25 18.08
C VAL A 190 4.26 8.36 19.23
N VAL A 191 5.18 8.86 20.07
CA VAL A 191 5.67 8.14 21.25
C VAL A 191 4.53 7.89 22.24
N ALA A 192 3.71 8.90 22.52
CA ALA A 192 2.57 8.76 23.43
C ALA A 192 1.55 7.70 22.98
N ASP A 193 1.30 7.61 21.67
CA ASP A 193 0.46 6.54 21.10
C ASP A 193 1.10 5.15 21.33
N MET A 194 2.40 5.00 21.08
CA MET A 194 3.09 3.73 21.30
C MET A 194 3.14 3.34 22.79
N ASP A 195 3.33 4.30 23.69
CA ASP A 195 3.29 4.07 25.15
C ASP A 195 1.87 3.67 25.58
N LYS A 196 0.85 4.30 25.02
CA LYS A 196 -0.54 3.92 25.28
C LYS A 196 -0.83 2.52 24.76
N ALA A 197 -0.38 2.17 23.55
CA ALA A 197 -0.50 0.83 23.00
C ALA A 197 0.12 -0.22 23.95
N LEU A 198 1.35 0.02 24.46
CA LEU A 198 2.00 -0.87 25.43
C LEU A 198 1.24 -1.00 26.75
N SER A 199 0.54 0.07 27.18
CA SER A 199 -0.20 0.06 28.43
C SER A 199 -1.50 -0.76 28.35
N VAL A 200 -2.11 -0.89 27.17
CA VAL A 200 -3.38 -1.60 26.97
C VAL A 200 -3.21 -2.97 26.32
N ALA A 201 -2.06 -3.26 25.71
CA ALA A 201 -1.80 -4.53 25.05
C ALA A 201 -1.80 -5.70 26.03
N GLN A 202 -2.56 -6.75 25.72
CA GLN A 202 -2.52 -8.01 26.46
C GLN A 202 -1.22 -8.78 26.19
N LYS A 203 -0.82 -8.88 24.93
CA LYS A 203 0.48 -9.32 24.44
C LYS A 203 1.26 -8.13 23.95
N LYS A 204 2.50 -7.96 24.38
CA LYS A 204 3.30 -6.75 24.10
C LYS A 204 4.29 -6.93 22.95
N ASP A 205 4.50 -8.15 22.47
CA ASP A 205 5.45 -8.48 21.42
C ASP A 205 5.20 -7.68 20.14
N ASP A 206 3.97 -7.66 19.65
CA ASP A 206 3.62 -6.93 18.43
C ASP A 206 3.79 -5.42 18.58
N VAL A 207 3.50 -4.86 19.76
CA VAL A 207 3.69 -3.43 20.03
C VAL A 207 5.18 -3.08 20.06
N TYR A 208 6.03 -3.90 20.71
CA TYR A 208 7.48 -3.73 20.70
C TYR A 208 8.04 -3.85 19.28
N TYR A 209 7.59 -4.83 18.51
CA TYR A 209 7.96 -4.99 17.10
C TYR A 209 7.63 -3.76 16.26
N ASN A 210 6.41 -3.26 16.36
CA ASN A 210 6.00 -2.06 15.61
C ASN A 210 6.76 -0.82 16.07
N ARG A 211 7.07 -0.69 17.37
CA ARG A 211 7.89 0.40 17.91
C ARG A 211 9.32 0.34 17.36
N ALA A 212 9.94 -0.84 17.34
CA ALA A 212 11.25 -1.04 16.73
C ALA A 212 11.26 -0.62 15.27
N LYS A 213 10.26 -1.04 14.49
CA LYS A 213 10.11 -0.65 13.07
C LYS A 213 9.95 0.85 12.88
N LEU A 214 9.16 1.51 13.74
CA LEU A 214 9.00 2.96 13.66
C LEU A 214 10.32 3.69 13.88
N ILE A 215 11.08 3.30 14.92
CA ILE A 215 12.40 3.87 15.21
C ILE A 215 13.36 3.59 14.04
N TYR A 216 13.43 2.35 13.58
CA TYR A 216 14.29 1.92 12.48
C TYR A 216 14.02 2.72 11.18
N ASN A 217 12.75 2.77 10.75
CA ASN A 217 12.37 3.49 9.54
C ASN A 217 12.62 5.00 9.65
N TYR A 218 12.39 5.57 10.84
CA TYR A 218 12.71 6.98 11.09
C TYR A 218 14.21 7.25 10.93
N MET A 219 15.05 6.40 11.52
CA MET A 219 16.51 6.54 11.45
C MET A 219 17.04 6.36 10.02
N LEU A 220 16.46 5.44 9.22
CA LEU A 220 16.80 5.30 7.80
C LEU A 220 16.52 6.57 6.99
N GLY A 221 15.40 7.23 7.27
CA GLY A 221 15.01 8.46 6.58
C GLY A 221 15.69 9.74 7.13
N ASN A 222 16.24 9.69 8.35
CA ASN A 222 16.78 10.85 9.05
C ASN A 222 18.10 10.52 9.78
N PRO A 223 19.14 10.02 9.09
CA PRO A 223 20.37 9.54 9.73
C PRO A 223 21.12 10.63 10.49
N GLU A 224 21.08 11.87 10.00
CA GLU A 224 21.76 13.02 10.57
C GLU A 224 20.95 13.77 11.65
N LYS A 225 19.65 13.43 11.77
CA LYS A 225 18.72 14.14 12.68
C LYS A 225 17.87 13.14 13.47
N PRO A 226 18.48 12.45 14.45
CA PRO A 226 17.70 11.55 15.31
C PRO A 226 16.70 12.35 16.16
N TYR A 227 15.57 11.71 16.47
CA TYR A 227 14.61 12.27 17.41
C TYR A 227 14.96 11.81 18.82
N LYS A 228 15.34 12.74 19.69
CA LYS A 228 15.74 12.46 21.10
C LYS A 228 16.76 11.32 21.21
N ASP A 229 16.41 10.23 21.91
CA ASP A 229 17.23 9.04 22.12
C ASP A 229 17.05 7.97 21.04
N TRP A 230 16.30 8.26 19.97
CA TRP A 230 16.09 7.31 18.89
C TRP A 230 17.38 7.03 18.14
N SER A 231 17.69 5.76 18.03
CA SER A 231 18.90 5.24 17.40
C SER A 231 18.67 3.82 16.92
N TYR A 232 19.58 3.28 16.14
CA TYR A 232 19.54 1.83 15.81
C TYR A 232 19.67 0.97 17.07
N ASP A 233 20.45 1.38 18.07
CA ASP A 233 20.53 0.67 19.35
C ASP A 233 19.18 0.64 20.07
N LYS A 234 18.46 1.74 20.10
CA LYS A 234 17.11 1.78 20.65
C LYS A 234 16.15 0.86 19.91
N ALA A 235 16.25 0.82 18.57
CA ALA A 235 15.44 -0.10 17.75
C ALA A 235 15.77 -1.58 18.06
N VAL A 236 17.07 -1.91 18.23
CA VAL A 236 17.50 -3.25 18.64
C VAL A 236 16.96 -3.62 20.02
N ASP A 237 16.99 -2.70 20.98
CA ASP A 237 16.43 -2.94 22.32
C ASP A 237 14.93 -3.25 22.26
N GLU A 238 14.16 -2.52 21.45
CA GLU A 238 12.72 -2.74 21.31
C GLU A 238 12.42 -4.07 20.61
N ILE A 239 13.13 -4.41 19.53
CA ILE A 239 12.89 -5.70 18.84
C ILE A 239 13.27 -6.90 19.71
N ARG A 240 14.32 -6.79 20.52
CA ARG A 240 14.70 -7.84 21.48
C ARG A 240 13.66 -8.03 22.58
N LYS A 241 12.96 -6.98 23.00
CA LYS A 241 11.81 -7.12 23.90
C LYS A 241 10.67 -7.90 23.24
N ALA A 242 10.42 -7.68 21.94
CA ALA A 242 9.43 -8.47 21.20
C ALA A 242 9.83 -9.95 21.16
N ILE A 243 11.08 -10.25 20.79
CA ILE A 243 11.63 -11.60 20.72
C ILE A 243 11.57 -12.29 22.10
N ALA A 244 11.84 -11.56 23.18
CA ALA A 244 11.79 -12.12 24.54
C ALA A 244 10.37 -12.50 24.98
N VAL A 245 9.33 -11.85 24.45
CA VAL A 245 7.92 -12.22 24.72
C VAL A 245 7.54 -13.43 23.87
N GLN A 246 7.85 -13.38 22.58
CA GLN A 246 7.63 -14.47 21.63
C GLN A 246 8.68 -14.40 20.51
N GLU A 247 9.45 -15.45 20.34
CA GLU A 247 10.43 -15.52 19.26
C GLU A 247 9.75 -15.93 17.95
N LEU A 248 9.44 -14.94 17.12
CA LEU A 248 8.92 -15.14 15.77
C LEU A 248 10.03 -14.90 14.74
N PRO A 249 10.13 -15.70 13.65
CA PRO A 249 11.14 -15.49 12.62
C PRO A 249 11.11 -14.08 12.02
N VAL A 250 9.95 -13.46 11.87
CA VAL A 250 9.81 -12.08 11.36
C VAL A 250 10.45 -11.05 12.31
N TYR A 251 10.43 -11.29 13.62
CA TYR A 251 11.10 -10.40 14.57
C TYR A 251 12.62 -10.55 14.48
N VAL A 252 13.11 -11.78 14.36
CA VAL A 252 14.53 -12.07 14.15
C VAL A 252 15.03 -11.46 12.83
N GLN A 253 14.24 -11.55 11.76
CA GLN A 253 14.55 -10.86 10.50
C GLN A 253 14.70 -9.37 10.69
N THR A 254 13.72 -8.74 11.37
CA THR A 254 13.75 -7.30 11.64
C THR A 254 14.93 -6.90 12.51
N GLU A 255 15.34 -7.73 13.51
CA GLU A 255 16.58 -7.50 14.25
C GLU A 255 17.79 -7.52 13.31
N GLY A 256 17.87 -8.49 12.40
CA GLY A 256 18.91 -8.56 11.38
C GLY A 256 18.97 -7.31 10.51
N ASP A 257 17.81 -6.81 10.03
CA ASP A 257 17.73 -5.62 9.20
C ASP A 257 18.20 -4.35 9.95
N ILE A 258 17.85 -4.21 11.23
CA ILE A 258 18.31 -3.10 12.08
C ILE A 258 19.82 -3.18 12.33
N LEU A 259 20.33 -4.37 12.64
CA LEU A 259 21.77 -4.62 12.86
C LEU A 259 22.59 -4.38 11.58
N PHE A 260 22.04 -4.76 10.43
CA PHE A 260 22.65 -4.48 9.12
C PHE A 260 22.77 -2.97 8.88
N ALA A 261 21.70 -2.21 9.12
CA ALA A 261 21.72 -0.75 9.00
C ALA A 261 22.68 -0.09 10.01
N LYS A 262 22.83 -0.69 11.20
CA LYS A 262 23.82 -0.30 12.20
C LYS A 262 25.26 -0.66 11.80
N GLN A 263 25.46 -1.45 10.76
CA GLN A 263 26.73 -2.01 10.30
C GLN A 263 27.32 -3.07 11.24
N ASP A 264 26.53 -3.64 12.12
CA ASP A 264 26.90 -4.82 12.92
C ASP A 264 26.62 -6.09 12.08
N TYR A 265 27.45 -6.26 11.06
CA TYR A 265 27.25 -7.30 10.05
C TYR A 265 27.33 -8.72 10.63
N ALA A 266 28.17 -8.93 11.65
CA ALA A 266 28.30 -10.26 12.27
C ALA A 266 27.01 -10.67 12.98
N ALA A 267 26.42 -9.78 13.76
CA ALA A 267 25.15 -10.02 14.43
C ALA A 267 23.97 -10.11 13.44
N ALA A 268 23.97 -9.26 12.39
CA ALA A 268 22.96 -9.30 11.32
C ALA A 268 22.98 -10.65 10.59
N LEU A 269 24.16 -11.15 10.23
CA LEU A 269 24.32 -12.44 9.57
C LEU A 269 23.75 -13.59 10.43
N ALA A 270 24.03 -13.60 11.73
CA ALA A 270 23.49 -14.63 12.63
C ALA A 270 21.97 -14.63 12.66
N CYS A 271 21.33 -13.44 12.61
CA CYS A 271 19.87 -13.32 12.50
C CYS A 271 19.36 -13.89 11.16
N TYR A 272 19.96 -13.50 10.03
CA TYR A 272 19.55 -13.99 8.71
C TYR A 272 19.77 -15.50 8.55
N GLU A 273 20.86 -16.05 9.06
CA GLU A 273 21.10 -17.51 9.04
C GLU A 273 20.03 -18.26 9.83
N LYS A 274 19.59 -17.73 10.98
CA LYS A 274 18.49 -18.29 11.76
C LYS A 274 17.16 -18.22 10.99
N VAL A 275 16.87 -17.08 10.35
CA VAL A 275 15.67 -16.91 9.51
C VAL A 275 15.69 -17.85 8.32
N ASN A 276 16.84 -18.07 7.69
CA ASN A 276 17.00 -18.98 6.55
C ASN A 276 16.76 -20.47 6.90
N GLN A 277 16.70 -20.80 8.19
CA GLN A 277 16.32 -22.13 8.69
C GLN A 277 14.85 -22.23 9.10
N SER A 278 14.08 -21.14 8.97
CA SER A 278 12.67 -21.06 9.37
C SER A 278 11.72 -21.23 8.17
N ASP A 279 10.43 -21.27 8.47
CA ASP A 279 9.34 -21.37 7.49
C ASP A 279 9.15 -20.11 6.63
N ILE A 280 9.69 -18.94 7.06
CA ILE A 280 9.66 -17.70 6.26
C ILE A 280 10.90 -17.53 5.37
N ALA A 281 11.77 -18.53 5.31
CA ALA A 281 12.96 -18.49 4.45
C ALA A 281 12.58 -18.22 2.98
N SER A 282 13.16 -17.21 2.39
CA SER A 282 12.82 -16.71 1.05
C SER A 282 14.08 -16.29 0.28
N ALA A 283 13.96 -16.04 -1.02
CA ALA A 283 15.05 -15.49 -1.81
C ALA A 283 15.61 -14.20 -1.18
N ALA A 284 14.73 -13.33 -0.66
CA ALA A 284 15.13 -12.07 -0.04
C ALA A 284 15.95 -12.28 1.24
N THR A 285 15.59 -13.27 2.09
CA THR A 285 16.32 -13.54 3.34
C THR A 285 17.72 -14.13 3.09
N PHE A 286 17.87 -15.02 2.10
CA PHE A 286 19.17 -15.50 1.64
C PHE A 286 19.99 -14.38 1.00
N PHE A 287 19.34 -13.49 0.24
CA PHE A 287 20.00 -12.32 -0.34
C PHE A 287 20.58 -11.39 0.72
N SER A 288 19.81 -11.09 1.79
CA SER A 288 20.30 -10.29 2.91
C SER A 288 21.53 -10.90 3.57
N ALA A 289 21.54 -12.23 3.77
CA ALA A 289 22.72 -12.93 4.28
C ALA A 289 23.91 -12.85 3.31
N ALA A 290 23.68 -13.00 1.99
CA ALA A 290 24.72 -12.91 0.98
C ALA A 290 25.35 -11.52 0.93
N LYS A 291 24.52 -10.46 0.92
CA LYS A 291 24.99 -9.05 0.93
C LYS A 291 25.75 -8.75 2.23
N THR A 292 25.31 -9.30 3.35
CA THR A 292 26.03 -9.16 4.63
C THR A 292 27.42 -9.80 4.57
N LYS A 293 27.53 -11.05 4.05
CA LYS A 293 28.84 -11.72 3.84
C LYS A 293 29.74 -10.94 2.87
N GLU A 294 29.17 -10.37 1.81
CA GLU A 294 29.92 -9.54 0.87
C GLU A 294 30.54 -8.31 1.55
N LEU A 295 29.76 -7.59 2.38
CA LEU A 295 30.26 -6.44 3.15
C LEU A 295 31.29 -6.84 4.22
N MET A 296 31.20 -8.05 4.77
CA MET A 296 32.20 -8.63 5.65
C MET A 296 33.46 -9.10 4.92
N LYS A 297 33.50 -8.99 3.58
CA LYS A 297 34.59 -9.48 2.72
C LYS A 297 34.85 -10.99 2.89
N ALA A 298 33.78 -11.76 3.08
CA ALA A 298 33.85 -13.22 3.13
C ALA A 298 34.30 -13.79 1.78
N PRO A 299 34.81 -15.05 1.75
CA PRO A 299 35.17 -15.71 0.50
C PRO A 299 34.02 -15.69 -0.52
N ALA A 300 34.38 -15.47 -1.80
CA ALA A 300 33.40 -15.36 -2.88
C ALA A 300 32.50 -16.59 -3.01
N GLU A 301 33.02 -17.77 -2.70
CA GLU A 301 32.30 -19.05 -2.72
C GLU A 301 31.17 -19.09 -1.68
N GLU A 302 31.37 -18.48 -0.50
CA GLU A 302 30.35 -18.41 0.54
C GLU A 302 29.19 -17.47 0.15
N VAL A 303 29.54 -16.34 -0.45
CA VAL A 303 28.55 -15.41 -1.00
C VAL A 303 27.76 -16.08 -2.12
N LEU A 304 28.46 -16.77 -3.03
CA LEU A 304 27.84 -17.49 -4.15
C LEU A 304 26.89 -18.59 -3.68
N ALA A 305 27.23 -19.35 -2.64
CA ALA A 305 26.38 -20.42 -2.09
C ALA A 305 25.02 -19.85 -1.60
N LEU A 306 25.03 -18.67 -1.00
CA LEU A 306 23.81 -17.97 -0.59
C LEU A 306 23.02 -17.45 -1.79
N MET A 307 23.71 -16.92 -2.82
CA MET A 307 23.06 -16.50 -4.07
C MET A 307 22.44 -17.67 -4.85
N ASP A 308 23.08 -18.84 -4.84
CA ASP A 308 22.47 -20.07 -5.39
C ASP A 308 21.21 -20.44 -4.61
N SER A 309 21.21 -20.29 -3.27
CA SER A 309 20.03 -20.48 -2.43
C SER A 309 18.90 -19.47 -2.70
N CYS A 310 19.22 -18.27 -3.19
CA CYS A 310 18.20 -17.30 -3.67
C CYS A 310 17.53 -17.82 -4.94
N VAL A 311 18.35 -18.14 -5.97
CA VAL A 311 17.83 -18.41 -7.32
C VAL A 311 17.11 -19.76 -7.41
N VAL A 312 17.53 -20.77 -6.63
CA VAL A 312 16.87 -22.09 -6.60
C VAL A 312 15.39 -22.03 -6.16
N ARG A 313 14.97 -20.92 -5.56
CA ARG A 313 13.58 -20.70 -5.14
C ARG A 313 12.66 -20.27 -6.28
N PHE A 314 13.20 -19.99 -7.45
CA PHE A 314 12.45 -19.67 -8.66
C PHE A 314 12.53 -20.83 -9.64
N THR A 315 11.48 -21.00 -10.43
CA THR A 315 11.40 -22.04 -11.48
C THR A 315 11.66 -21.45 -12.85
N GLU A 316 12.30 -22.20 -13.73
CA GLU A 316 12.40 -21.80 -15.14
C GLU A 316 11.07 -22.08 -15.91
N PRO A 317 10.70 -21.23 -16.85
CA PRO A 317 11.37 -19.99 -17.26
C PRO A 317 11.23 -18.90 -16.19
N TYR A 318 12.35 -18.22 -15.88
CA TYR A 318 12.37 -17.17 -14.88
C TYR A 318 11.52 -15.96 -15.29
N THR A 319 10.85 -15.38 -14.30
CA THR A 319 10.06 -14.13 -14.41
C THR A 319 10.87 -12.92 -13.94
N GLU A 320 10.30 -11.72 -14.09
CA GLU A 320 10.91 -10.47 -13.59
C GLU A 320 11.23 -10.51 -12.09
N GLU A 321 10.52 -11.33 -11.30
CA GLU A 321 10.78 -11.49 -9.86
C GLU A 321 12.15 -12.12 -9.57
N ALA A 322 12.62 -13.04 -10.41
CA ALA A 322 13.93 -13.66 -10.29
C ALA A 322 15.07 -12.76 -10.78
N ALA A 323 14.76 -11.77 -11.62
CA ALA A 323 15.76 -10.97 -12.34
C ALA A 323 16.81 -10.31 -11.41
N PRO A 324 16.48 -9.64 -10.30
CA PRO A 324 17.48 -9.05 -9.43
C PRO A 324 18.48 -10.10 -8.88
N TYR A 325 18.00 -11.28 -8.50
CA TYR A 325 18.82 -12.35 -7.93
C TYR A 325 19.72 -13.01 -8.98
N LEU A 326 19.25 -13.13 -10.24
CA LEU A 326 20.06 -13.62 -11.36
C LEU A 326 21.22 -12.68 -11.63
N LEU A 327 21.00 -11.38 -11.64
CA LEU A 327 22.03 -10.37 -11.89
C LEU A 327 23.09 -10.37 -10.78
N GLU A 328 22.67 -10.43 -9.52
CA GLU A 328 23.55 -10.48 -8.37
C GLU A 328 24.32 -11.81 -8.31
N ARG A 329 23.68 -12.93 -8.68
CA ARG A 329 24.38 -14.22 -8.77
C ARG A 329 25.42 -14.22 -9.90
N ALA A 330 25.12 -13.58 -11.04
CA ALA A 330 26.10 -13.41 -12.11
C ALA A 330 27.35 -12.67 -11.59
N GLN A 331 27.16 -11.60 -10.82
CA GLN A 331 28.29 -10.86 -10.23
C GLN A 331 29.04 -11.70 -9.19
N ALA A 332 28.34 -12.44 -8.31
CA ALA A 332 28.97 -13.36 -7.36
C ALA A 332 29.79 -14.45 -8.07
N ARG A 333 29.29 -15.00 -9.19
CA ARG A 333 30.01 -15.95 -10.05
C ARG A 333 31.23 -15.33 -10.70
N MET A 334 31.15 -14.06 -11.12
CA MET A 334 32.32 -13.32 -11.64
C MET A 334 33.42 -13.18 -10.56
N ASN A 335 33.02 -12.87 -9.33
CA ASN A 335 33.93 -12.75 -8.19
C ASN A 335 34.57 -14.10 -7.80
N ALA A 336 33.82 -15.20 -7.97
CA ALA A 336 34.28 -16.56 -7.77
C ALA A 336 35.03 -17.15 -9.01
N ASN A 337 35.40 -16.33 -10.00
CA ASN A 337 36.05 -16.75 -11.26
C ASN A 337 35.26 -17.77 -12.10
N GLN A 338 33.91 -17.80 -11.96
CA GLN A 338 33.04 -18.71 -12.69
C GLN A 338 32.39 -18.01 -13.91
N ALA A 339 33.17 -17.34 -14.76
CA ALA A 339 32.69 -16.49 -15.81
C ALA A 339 31.73 -17.18 -16.80
N ARG A 340 31.90 -18.46 -17.13
CA ARG A 340 30.97 -19.22 -18.00
C ARG A 340 29.59 -19.36 -17.36
N ALA A 341 29.52 -19.63 -16.06
CA ALA A 341 28.28 -19.74 -15.33
C ALA A 341 27.62 -18.36 -15.17
N ALA A 342 28.41 -17.28 -14.96
CA ALA A 342 27.91 -15.92 -14.94
C ALA A 342 27.18 -15.55 -16.25
N MET A 343 27.74 -15.97 -17.41
CA MET A 343 27.07 -15.74 -18.72
C MET A 343 25.70 -16.41 -18.80
N LEU A 344 25.50 -17.57 -18.20
CA LEU A 344 24.17 -18.22 -18.16
C LEU A 344 23.18 -17.41 -17.33
N ASP A 345 23.61 -16.81 -16.22
CA ASP A 345 22.76 -15.94 -15.41
C ASP A 345 22.42 -14.64 -16.12
N TYR A 346 23.36 -14.01 -16.82
CA TYR A 346 23.08 -12.84 -17.64
C TYR A 346 22.09 -13.17 -18.77
N ASP A 347 22.20 -14.33 -19.39
CA ASP A 347 21.25 -14.77 -20.42
C ASP A 347 19.85 -15.05 -19.83
N ALA A 348 19.80 -15.65 -18.64
CA ALA A 348 18.56 -15.89 -17.91
C ALA A 348 17.90 -14.55 -17.49
N TYR A 349 18.69 -13.61 -16.97
CA TYR A 349 18.24 -12.26 -16.65
C TYR A 349 17.64 -11.57 -17.87
N TYR A 350 18.39 -11.55 -19.02
CA TYR A 350 17.94 -10.94 -20.26
C TYR A 350 16.58 -11.47 -20.71
N LYS A 351 16.37 -12.78 -20.62
CA LYS A 351 15.09 -13.43 -20.94
C LYS A 351 14.01 -13.05 -19.94
N ALA A 352 14.30 -13.05 -18.63
CA ALA A 352 13.34 -12.73 -17.57
C ALA A 352 12.76 -11.32 -17.70
N VAL A 353 13.59 -10.35 -18.16
CA VAL A 353 13.15 -8.97 -18.39
C VAL A 353 12.71 -8.70 -19.85
N ASN A 354 12.51 -9.76 -20.66
CA ASN A 354 12.10 -9.66 -22.07
C ASN A 354 13.01 -8.73 -22.91
N GLY A 355 14.32 -8.77 -22.66
CA GLY A 355 15.32 -7.96 -23.37
C GLY A 355 15.30 -6.46 -23.02
N LYS A 356 14.52 -6.03 -22.03
CA LYS A 356 14.49 -4.64 -21.57
C LYS A 356 15.68 -4.34 -20.68
N VAL A 357 16.83 -4.08 -21.30
CA VAL A 357 18.10 -3.80 -20.62
C VAL A 357 18.72 -2.50 -21.11
N ASN A 358 19.61 -1.92 -20.31
CA ASN A 358 20.37 -0.73 -20.66
C ASN A 358 21.78 -1.08 -21.16
N ASP A 359 22.55 -0.08 -21.55
CA ASP A 359 23.94 -0.17 -21.99
C ASP A 359 24.86 -0.77 -20.94
N VAL A 360 24.66 -0.44 -19.66
CA VAL A 360 25.45 -0.95 -18.53
C VAL A 360 25.33 -2.48 -18.39
N PHE A 361 24.15 -3.06 -18.67
CA PHE A 361 23.98 -4.51 -18.71
C PHE A 361 24.90 -5.16 -19.74
N TYR A 362 24.97 -4.63 -20.96
CA TYR A 362 25.83 -5.17 -21.99
C TYR A 362 27.31 -5.08 -21.63
N TYR A 363 27.71 -3.98 -20.98
CA TYR A 363 29.07 -3.83 -20.46
C TYR A 363 29.45 -4.91 -19.44
N TYR A 364 28.60 -5.16 -18.42
CA TYR A 364 28.90 -6.22 -17.46
C TYR A 364 28.86 -7.62 -18.07
N ARG A 365 27.97 -7.88 -19.03
CA ARG A 365 27.92 -9.16 -19.73
C ARG A 365 29.14 -9.36 -20.63
N GLU A 366 29.61 -8.31 -21.26
CA GLU A 366 30.86 -8.32 -22.02
C GLU A 366 32.06 -8.72 -21.17
N GLN A 367 32.23 -8.15 -19.97
CA GLN A 367 33.30 -8.51 -19.05
C GLN A 367 33.26 -10.01 -18.68
N ALA A 368 32.08 -10.57 -18.51
CA ALA A 368 31.90 -12.00 -18.30
C ALA A 368 32.25 -12.82 -19.55
N ALA A 369 31.82 -12.36 -20.73
CA ALA A 369 32.12 -12.99 -22.01
C ALA A 369 33.61 -13.02 -22.30
N LEU A 370 34.35 -11.93 -22.04
CA LEU A 370 35.81 -11.88 -22.17
C LEU A 370 36.51 -12.89 -21.26
N LYS A 371 36.17 -12.94 -19.98
CA LYS A 371 36.74 -13.94 -19.04
C LYS A 371 36.36 -15.35 -19.44
N ALA A 372 35.17 -15.57 -20.00
CA ALA A 372 34.71 -16.87 -20.52
C ALA A 372 35.34 -17.23 -21.88
N LYS A 373 36.14 -16.34 -22.50
CA LYS A 373 36.70 -16.44 -23.85
C LYS A 373 35.67 -16.56 -24.97
N GLN A 374 34.49 -15.93 -24.75
CA GLN A 374 33.40 -15.84 -25.73
C GLN A 374 33.48 -14.51 -26.49
N PHE A 375 34.58 -14.30 -27.22
CA PHE A 375 34.94 -13.02 -27.79
C PHE A 375 33.89 -12.46 -28.77
N GLN A 376 33.22 -13.30 -29.58
CA GLN A 376 32.17 -12.81 -30.47
C GLN A 376 30.98 -12.24 -29.71
N ARG A 377 30.62 -12.82 -28.56
CA ARG A 377 29.57 -12.27 -27.69
C ARG A 377 30.00 -10.94 -27.07
N ALA A 378 31.25 -10.84 -26.67
CA ALA A 378 31.82 -9.61 -26.12
C ALA A 378 31.76 -8.47 -27.17
N LEU A 379 32.14 -8.74 -28.45
CA LEU A 379 32.01 -7.78 -29.54
C LEU A 379 30.56 -7.32 -29.73
N ASN A 380 29.62 -8.27 -29.81
CA ASN A 380 28.22 -7.96 -30.03
C ASN A 380 27.62 -7.14 -28.87
N ASP A 381 28.05 -7.42 -27.63
CA ASP A 381 27.58 -6.69 -26.43
C ASP A 381 28.09 -5.24 -26.45
N MET A 382 29.35 -5.01 -26.81
CA MET A 382 29.87 -3.65 -26.91
C MET A 382 29.23 -2.87 -28.06
N GLU A 383 28.97 -3.51 -29.20
CA GLU A 383 28.22 -2.87 -30.28
C GLU A 383 26.85 -2.41 -29.80
N LYS A 384 26.13 -3.25 -29.01
CA LYS A 384 24.83 -2.89 -28.43
C LYS A 384 24.93 -1.79 -27.37
N ALA A 385 25.96 -1.79 -26.53
CA ALA A 385 26.19 -0.72 -25.57
C ALA A 385 26.44 0.62 -26.28
N ILE A 386 27.26 0.64 -27.36
CA ILE A 386 27.51 1.82 -28.16
C ILE A 386 26.24 2.31 -28.87
N GLU A 387 25.40 1.39 -29.38
CA GLU A 387 24.11 1.74 -30.00
C GLU A 387 23.20 2.47 -29.04
N LEU A 388 23.15 2.03 -27.77
CA LEU A 388 22.32 2.63 -26.70
C LEU A 388 22.92 3.94 -26.14
N SER A 389 24.25 4.00 -26.03
CA SER A 389 24.98 5.16 -25.50
C SER A 389 26.13 5.58 -26.42
N PRO A 390 25.83 6.20 -27.58
CA PRO A 390 26.82 6.43 -28.64
C PRO A 390 27.90 7.45 -28.26
N LYS A 391 27.73 8.23 -27.21
CA LYS A 391 28.71 9.20 -26.72
C LYS A 391 29.59 8.67 -25.59
N ASP A 392 29.29 7.51 -25.03
CA ASP A 392 30.15 6.90 -24.01
C ASP A 392 31.37 6.27 -24.67
N LEU A 393 32.53 6.80 -24.36
CA LEU A 393 33.81 6.37 -24.94
C LEU A 393 34.33 5.08 -24.30
N THR A 394 33.86 4.72 -23.11
CA THR A 394 34.24 3.49 -22.41
C THR A 394 33.91 2.27 -23.28
N TYR A 395 32.73 2.23 -23.88
CA TYR A 395 32.30 1.09 -24.71
C TYR A 395 33.10 0.95 -26.01
N ARG A 396 33.54 2.08 -26.60
CA ARG A 396 34.42 2.06 -27.76
C ARG A 396 35.83 1.59 -27.39
N ALA A 397 36.34 2.02 -26.23
CA ALA A 397 37.63 1.55 -25.71
C ALA A 397 37.61 0.05 -25.51
N GLU A 398 36.57 -0.47 -24.84
CA GLU A 398 36.41 -1.91 -24.60
C GLU A 398 36.24 -2.68 -25.95
N LEU A 399 35.45 -2.18 -26.90
CA LEU A 399 35.31 -2.77 -28.22
C LEU A 399 36.65 -2.86 -28.95
N ALA A 400 37.47 -1.81 -28.87
CA ALA A 400 38.81 -1.84 -29.44
C ALA A 400 39.72 -2.88 -28.77
N VAL A 401 39.66 -2.98 -27.41
CA VAL A 401 40.42 -3.99 -26.66
C VAL A 401 40.00 -5.40 -27.09
N VAL A 402 38.70 -5.68 -27.21
CA VAL A 402 38.22 -7.00 -27.68
C VAL A 402 38.70 -7.29 -29.11
N ASN A 403 38.63 -6.31 -30.03
CA ASN A 403 39.11 -6.47 -31.40
C ASN A 403 40.61 -6.80 -31.43
N ILE A 404 41.44 -6.11 -30.66
CA ILE A 404 42.89 -6.41 -30.53
C ILE A 404 43.10 -7.86 -30.03
N ARG A 405 42.36 -8.29 -29.03
CA ARG A 405 42.50 -9.65 -28.47
C ARG A 405 42.17 -10.76 -29.45
N VAL A 406 41.30 -10.49 -30.42
CA VAL A 406 40.95 -11.46 -31.48
C VAL A 406 41.71 -11.26 -32.78
N GLY A 407 42.71 -10.33 -32.82
CA GLY A 407 43.55 -10.07 -33.97
C GLY A 407 42.91 -9.19 -35.06
N ARG A 408 41.79 -8.50 -34.77
CA ARG A 408 41.09 -7.58 -35.66
C ARG A 408 41.63 -6.16 -35.49
N ASN A 409 42.89 -5.95 -35.83
CA ASN A 409 43.59 -4.69 -35.57
C ASN A 409 43.08 -3.52 -36.38
N GLU A 410 42.61 -3.76 -37.60
CA GLU A 410 42.05 -2.71 -38.47
C GLU A 410 40.72 -2.20 -37.93
N GLU A 411 39.86 -3.11 -37.47
CA GLU A 411 38.57 -2.77 -36.81
C GLU A 411 38.83 -2.02 -35.51
N ALA A 412 39.81 -2.44 -34.71
CA ALA A 412 40.18 -1.73 -33.50
C ALA A 412 40.61 -0.30 -33.76
N LEU A 413 41.47 -0.11 -34.80
CA LEU A 413 41.95 1.23 -35.22
C LEU A 413 40.76 2.11 -35.63
N LYS A 414 39.82 1.57 -36.41
CA LYS A 414 38.63 2.28 -36.84
C LYS A 414 37.79 2.75 -35.67
N VAL A 415 37.52 1.84 -34.70
CA VAL A 415 36.75 2.17 -33.50
C VAL A 415 37.40 3.28 -32.66
N LEU A 416 38.74 3.27 -32.57
CA LEU A 416 39.48 4.31 -31.85
C LEU A 416 39.45 5.65 -32.62
N GLN A 417 39.53 5.64 -33.97
CA GLN A 417 39.37 6.83 -34.76
C GLN A 417 37.98 7.46 -34.60
N ASP A 418 36.93 6.63 -34.59
CA ASP A 418 35.56 7.06 -34.33
C ASP A 418 35.41 7.63 -32.90
N ALA A 419 36.11 7.07 -31.91
CA ALA A 419 36.14 7.61 -30.54
C ALA A 419 36.82 9.00 -30.50
N LEU A 420 37.97 9.16 -31.18
CA LEU A 420 38.69 10.42 -31.24
C LEU A 420 37.87 11.53 -31.94
N ALA A 421 37.02 11.19 -32.90
CA ALA A 421 36.11 12.14 -33.53
C ALA A 421 35.04 12.71 -32.58
N ILE A 422 34.74 11.98 -31.51
CA ILE A 422 33.78 12.41 -30.47
C ILE A 422 34.47 13.31 -29.42
N ASP A 423 35.65 12.92 -28.97
CA ASP A 423 36.44 13.70 -27.99
C ASP A 423 37.94 13.60 -28.31
N LEU A 424 38.52 14.72 -28.73
CA LEU A 424 39.94 14.85 -29.02
C LEU A 424 40.86 14.71 -27.81
N SER A 425 40.32 14.76 -26.59
CA SER A 425 41.11 14.59 -25.33
C SER A 425 41.68 13.18 -25.19
N LEU A 426 41.18 12.19 -25.93
CA LEU A 426 41.63 10.79 -25.95
C LEU A 426 42.98 10.55 -26.65
N ILE A 427 43.63 11.58 -27.21
CA ILE A 427 44.91 11.44 -27.91
C ILE A 427 46.02 10.88 -26.98
N HIS A 428 45.80 10.84 -25.68
CA HIS A 428 46.77 10.39 -24.68
C HIS A 428 46.49 8.99 -24.09
N ILE A 429 45.52 8.26 -24.62
CA ILE A 429 45.26 6.86 -24.27
C ILE A 429 45.90 5.98 -25.35
#